data_5f3d8f0a610f662a9ad319005f15bb94
#
_entry.id   5f3d8f0a610f662a9ad319005f15bb94
#
_cell.length_a   1.000
_cell.length_b   1.000
_cell.length_c   1.000
_cell.angle_alpha   90.00
_cell.angle_beta   90.00
_cell.angle_gamma   90.00
#
_symmetry.space_group_name_H-M   'P 1'
#
loop_
_entity.id
_entity.type
_entity.pdbx_description
1 polymer ?
#
loop_
_entity_poly.entity_id
_entity_poly.type
_entity_poly.pdbx_seq_one_letter_code
_entity_poly.pdbx_strand_id
1 'polypeptide(L)'
;MLAFPQDTKNPRLKSKKSCPVLQGAEIKKEPEVMKTEKLQSILLDLLYDVIGSTLFSIGIYTFAKSSGFATGGFSGLGLILNYITGLPIGIITFLLNIPVIILSYRMLGKRFLVKSIRTMIIQTIILDMVLPKFPAYTGNQLLASIFCGVFVGAGMVLIFMRGSSTGGSDFLVLSLRKLLPHM
;
A
#
# COMPACT_ATOMS: atom_id res chain seq x y z
N MET A 1 -48.33 -4.25 9.22
CA MET A 1 -49.39 -3.66 8.35
C MET A 1 -49.46 -2.17 8.67
N LEU A 2 -48.60 -1.35 8.08
CA LEU A 2 -48.66 0.11 8.13
C LEU A 2 -48.18 0.60 6.76
N ALA A 3 -49.11 1.04 5.98
CA ALA A 3 -48.95 1.54 4.63
C ALA A 3 -48.43 2.98 4.68
N PHE A 4 -47.37 3.29 3.93
CA PHE A 4 -46.93 4.65 3.61
C PHE A 4 -47.77 5.19 2.46
N PRO A 5 -48.36 6.39 2.55
CA PRO A 5 -49.07 7.01 1.44
C PRO A 5 -48.09 7.56 0.40
N GLN A 6 -48.32 7.18 -0.84
CA GLN A 6 -47.78 7.78 -2.05
C GLN A 6 -48.41 9.15 -2.23
N ASP A 7 -47.67 10.24 -2.05
CA ASP A 7 -48.15 11.56 -2.47
C ASP A 7 -47.51 11.92 -3.81
N THR A 8 -48.36 11.85 -4.80
CA THR A 8 -48.10 12.23 -6.19
C THR A 8 -48.52 13.68 -6.41
N LYS A 9 -47.65 14.43 -7.12
CA LYS A 9 -47.96 15.70 -7.80
C LYS A 9 -47.81 16.97 -7.00
N ASN A 10 -46.58 17.53 -7.06
CA ASN A 10 -46.45 18.99 -6.98
C ASN A 10 -45.76 19.56 -8.25
N PRO A 11 -46.53 20.11 -9.22
CA PRO A 11 -45.97 20.64 -10.48
C PRO A 11 -45.53 22.11 -10.40
N ARG A 12 -45.10 22.62 -9.23
CA ARG A 12 -44.73 24.04 -9.08
C ARG A 12 -43.29 24.26 -8.60
N LEU A 13 -42.31 23.76 -9.35
CA LEU A 13 -40.95 24.25 -9.23
C LEU A 13 -40.24 24.32 -10.60
N LYS A 14 -40.99 24.77 -11.63
CA LYS A 14 -40.42 25.36 -12.82
C LYS A 14 -40.42 26.88 -12.64
N SER A 15 -39.40 27.44 -12.07
CA SER A 15 -38.88 28.77 -12.31
C SER A 15 -37.86 29.14 -11.23
N LYS A 16 -36.67 28.65 -11.34
CA LYS A 16 -35.54 29.35 -10.74
C LYS A 16 -34.66 29.82 -11.88
N LYS A 17 -34.95 31.05 -12.28
CA LYS A 17 -34.10 31.86 -13.18
C LYS A 17 -32.67 31.77 -12.63
N SER A 18 -31.82 31.16 -13.42
CA SER A 18 -30.37 31.13 -13.22
C SER A 18 -29.87 32.56 -13.15
N CYS A 19 -29.32 32.99 -12.02
CA CYS A 19 -28.54 34.24 -11.92
C CYS A 19 -27.30 34.09 -12.82
N PRO A 20 -27.12 34.97 -13.81
CA PRO A 20 -25.99 34.90 -14.74
C PRO A 20 -24.66 35.38 -14.14
N VAL A 21 -24.60 35.69 -12.84
CA VAL A 21 -23.44 36.34 -12.22
C VAL A 21 -22.41 35.35 -11.64
N LEU A 22 -22.72 34.06 -11.58
CA LEU A 22 -21.77 33.06 -11.03
C LEU A 22 -21.15 32.12 -12.09
N GLN A 23 -21.38 32.38 -13.36
CA GLN A 23 -20.78 31.56 -14.46
C GLN A 23 -19.42 32.08 -14.97
N GLY A 24 -18.84 33.09 -14.31
CA GLY A 24 -17.57 33.69 -14.70
C GLY A 24 -16.35 33.39 -13.80
N ALA A 25 -16.52 32.58 -12.76
CA ALA A 25 -15.39 32.18 -11.88
C ALA A 25 -15.06 30.71 -12.02
N GLU A 26 -14.89 30.21 -13.25
CA GLU A 26 -13.95 29.10 -13.46
C GLU A 26 -12.57 29.71 -13.21
N ILE A 27 -12.10 29.52 -11.98
CA ILE A 27 -10.71 29.73 -11.62
C ILE A 27 -9.93 28.77 -12.49
N LYS A 28 -9.42 29.31 -13.61
CA LYS A 28 -8.43 28.69 -14.46
C LYS A 28 -7.22 28.45 -13.55
N LYS A 29 -7.19 27.30 -12.84
CA LYS A 29 -6.04 26.89 -12.06
C LYS A 29 -4.87 26.85 -13.03
N GLU A 30 -3.95 27.79 -12.86
CA GLU A 30 -2.77 27.89 -13.70
C GLU A 30 -2.05 26.55 -13.76
N PRO A 31 -1.54 26.13 -14.92
CA PRO A 31 -0.89 24.83 -15.10
C PRO A 31 0.32 24.62 -14.17
N GLU A 32 0.89 25.68 -13.64
CA GLU A 32 1.99 25.63 -12.67
C GLU A 32 1.52 25.19 -11.28
N VAL A 33 0.39 25.67 -10.79
CA VAL A 33 -0.17 25.28 -9.47
C VAL A 33 -0.54 23.79 -9.47
N MET A 34 -1.10 23.29 -10.58
CA MET A 34 -1.41 21.86 -10.73
C MET A 34 -0.14 20.96 -10.81
N LYS A 35 0.98 21.49 -11.32
CA LYS A 35 2.26 20.77 -11.32
C LYS A 35 2.83 20.69 -9.91
N THR A 36 2.77 21.76 -9.14
CA THR A 36 3.29 21.84 -7.77
C THR A 36 2.53 20.93 -6.82
N GLU A 37 1.19 20.93 -6.89
CA GLU A 37 0.34 20.04 -6.09
C GLU A 37 0.59 18.55 -6.42
N LYS A 38 0.78 18.22 -7.71
CA LYS A 38 1.14 16.85 -8.12
C LYS A 38 2.54 16.44 -7.63
N LEU A 39 3.50 17.34 -7.70
CA LEU A 39 4.87 17.07 -7.25
C LEU A 39 4.93 16.85 -5.74
N GLN A 40 4.23 17.69 -4.97
CA GLN A 40 4.11 17.54 -3.52
C GLN A 40 3.44 16.22 -3.14
N SER A 41 2.38 15.82 -3.85
CA SER A 41 1.73 14.52 -3.62
C SER A 41 2.65 13.34 -3.89
N ILE A 42 3.45 13.39 -4.96
CA ILE A 42 4.42 12.34 -5.29
C ILE A 42 5.54 12.29 -4.26
N LEU A 43 6.02 13.45 -3.80
CA LEU A 43 7.07 13.53 -2.78
C LEU A 43 6.60 12.97 -1.44
N LEU A 44 5.37 13.29 -1.03
CA LEU A 44 4.75 12.72 0.17
C LEU A 44 4.55 11.21 0.02
N ASP A 45 4.06 10.74 -1.13
CA ASP A 45 3.94 9.31 -1.39
C ASP A 45 5.27 8.59 -1.24
N LEU A 46 6.35 9.18 -1.79
CA LEU A 46 7.70 8.62 -1.68
C LEU A 46 8.22 8.60 -0.24
N LEU A 47 7.97 9.67 0.52
CA LEU A 47 8.37 9.76 1.93
C LEU A 47 7.70 8.66 2.77
N TYR A 48 6.39 8.49 2.60
CA TYR A 48 5.64 7.43 3.29
C TYR A 48 6.09 6.03 2.86
N ASP A 49 6.37 5.83 1.56
CA ASP A 49 6.89 4.56 1.05
C ASP A 49 8.26 4.24 1.66
N VAL A 50 9.17 5.21 1.77
CA VAL A 50 10.51 5.02 2.36
C VAL A 50 10.43 4.73 3.85
N ILE A 51 9.67 5.52 4.62
CA ILE A 51 9.52 5.32 6.06
C ILE A 51 8.82 3.98 6.33
N GLY A 52 7.73 3.70 5.62
CA GLY A 52 6.98 2.45 5.77
C GLY A 52 7.81 1.22 5.41
N SER A 53 8.55 1.28 4.29
CA SER A 53 9.47 0.21 3.88
C SER A 53 10.61 0.00 4.86
N THR A 54 11.13 1.07 5.47
CA THR A 54 12.19 0.98 6.48
C THR A 54 11.69 0.27 7.73
N LEU A 55 10.54 0.70 8.28
CA LEU A 55 9.94 0.04 9.44
C LEU A 55 9.62 -1.43 9.17
N PHE A 56 9.00 -1.71 8.03
CA PHE A 56 8.70 -3.08 7.61
C PHE A 56 9.95 -3.95 7.51
N SER A 57 11.00 -3.43 6.87
CA SER A 57 12.25 -4.15 6.67
C SER A 57 13.00 -4.38 7.98
N ILE A 58 12.97 -3.41 8.93
CA ILE A 58 13.53 -3.59 10.28
C ILE A 58 12.82 -4.77 10.98
N GLY A 59 11.49 -4.82 10.92
CA GLY A 59 10.73 -5.93 11.49
C GLY A 59 11.18 -7.30 10.96
N ILE A 60 11.35 -7.42 9.66
CA ILE A 60 11.73 -8.69 9.02
C ILE A 60 13.20 -9.03 9.27
N TYR A 61 14.11 -8.09 9.01
CA TYR A 61 15.55 -8.39 9.05
C TYR A 61 16.08 -8.49 10.47
N THR A 62 15.80 -7.47 11.30
CA THR A 62 16.35 -7.37 12.66
C THR A 62 15.71 -8.36 13.62
N PHE A 63 14.41 -8.60 13.49
CA PHE A 63 13.69 -9.45 14.44
C PHE A 63 13.38 -10.86 13.88
N ALA A 64 12.73 -10.97 12.72
CA ALA A 64 12.30 -12.27 12.22
C ALA A 64 13.47 -13.13 11.77
N LYS A 65 14.33 -12.60 10.90
CA LYS A 65 15.49 -13.33 10.38
C LYS A 65 16.46 -13.74 11.48
N SER A 66 16.80 -12.81 12.38
CA SER A 66 17.78 -13.07 13.45
C SER A 66 17.29 -14.06 14.50
N SER A 67 15.98 -14.10 14.74
CA SER A 67 15.37 -15.03 15.70
C SER A 67 14.91 -16.36 15.08
N GLY A 68 15.13 -16.54 13.78
CA GLY A 68 14.87 -17.81 13.08
C GLY A 68 13.39 -18.17 12.92
N PHE A 69 12.48 -17.18 12.92
CA PHE A 69 11.08 -17.43 12.63
C PHE A 69 10.63 -16.77 11.31
N ALA A 70 9.70 -17.40 10.60
CA ALA A 70 9.14 -16.86 9.38
C ALA A 70 7.91 -15.99 9.69
N THR A 71 7.82 -14.85 9.02
CA THR A 71 6.61 -14.00 9.02
C THR A 71 5.55 -14.61 8.11
N GLY A 72 4.32 -14.09 8.15
CA GLY A 72 3.26 -14.54 7.23
C GLY A 72 3.44 -14.02 5.81
N GLY A 73 2.71 -14.62 4.85
CA GLY A 73 2.66 -14.19 3.46
C GLY A 73 3.93 -14.47 2.66
N PHE A 74 4.11 -13.73 1.56
CA PHE A 74 5.26 -13.91 0.65
C PHE A 74 6.60 -13.50 1.26
N SER A 75 6.60 -12.58 2.23
CA SER A 75 7.81 -12.23 2.98
C SER A 75 8.30 -13.38 3.86
N GLY A 76 7.37 -14.17 4.43
CA GLY A 76 7.72 -15.40 5.14
C GLY A 76 8.29 -16.47 4.23
N LEU A 77 7.70 -16.68 3.05
CA LEU A 77 8.28 -17.55 2.03
C LEU A 77 9.67 -17.05 1.58
N GLY A 78 9.85 -15.75 1.46
CA GLY A 78 11.14 -15.13 1.16
C GLY A 78 12.21 -15.45 2.22
N LEU A 79 11.83 -15.42 3.51
CA LEU A 79 12.71 -15.81 4.63
C LEU A 79 13.10 -17.30 4.58
N ILE A 80 12.14 -18.18 4.34
CA ILE A 80 12.39 -19.63 4.23
C ILE A 80 13.32 -19.91 3.06
N LEU A 81 13.05 -19.32 1.89
CA LEU A 81 13.91 -19.48 0.72
C LEU A 81 15.30 -18.88 0.93
N ASN A 82 15.42 -17.73 1.62
CA ASN A 82 16.72 -17.20 2.00
C ASN A 82 17.52 -18.15 2.87
N TYR A 83 16.86 -18.83 3.83
CA TYR A 83 17.51 -19.81 4.69
C TYR A 83 18.06 -21.01 3.90
N ILE A 84 17.33 -21.46 2.87
CA ILE A 84 17.72 -22.63 2.06
C ILE A 84 18.76 -22.27 1.00
N THR A 85 18.59 -21.11 0.32
CA THR A 85 19.37 -20.75 -0.86
C THR A 85 20.50 -19.76 -0.57
N GLY A 86 20.44 -19.04 0.55
CA GLY A 86 21.36 -17.93 0.87
C GLY A 86 21.13 -16.65 0.04
N LEU A 87 20.15 -16.63 -0.85
CA LEU A 87 19.85 -15.47 -1.69
C LEU A 87 19.22 -14.32 -0.86
N PRO A 88 19.38 -13.05 -1.28
CA PRO A 88 18.81 -11.90 -0.57
C PRO A 88 17.28 -11.97 -0.45
N ILE A 89 16.76 -11.66 0.74
CA ILE A 89 15.31 -11.79 1.06
C ILE A 89 14.45 -10.91 0.17
N GLY A 90 14.87 -9.67 -0.06
CA GLY A 90 14.12 -8.70 -0.86
C GLY A 90 14.01 -9.13 -2.31
N ILE A 91 15.10 -9.63 -2.90
CA ILE A 91 15.09 -10.16 -4.28
C ILE A 91 14.14 -11.34 -4.39
N ILE A 92 14.22 -12.30 -3.47
CA ILE A 92 13.33 -13.48 -3.50
C ILE A 92 11.86 -13.03 -3.38
N THR A 93 11.57 -12.15 -2.42
CA THR A 93 10.21 -11.65 -2.21
C THR A 93 9.71 -10.88 -3.42
N PHE A 94 10.56 -10.08 -4.07
CA PHE A 94 10.22 -9.38 -5.29
C PHE A 94 9.88 -10.34 -6.44
N LEU A 95 10.71 -11.35 -6.66
CA LEU A 95 10.47 -12.38 -7.68
C LEU A 95 9.15 -13.13 -7.45
N LEU A 96 8.89 -13.53 -6.20
CA LEU A 96 7.64 -14.21 -5.83
C LEU A 96 6.40 -13.34 -6.08
N ASN A 97 6.55 -12.03 -6.04
CA ASN A 97 5.45 -11.10 -6.30
C ASN A 97 5.19 -10.86 -7.80
N ILE A 98 6.11 -11.17 -8.70
CA ILE A 98 5.94 -10.95 -10.15
C ILE A 98 4.65 -11.60 -10.68
N PRO A 99 4.36 -12.89 -10.45
CA PRO A 99 3.14 -13.50 -10.97
C PRO A 99 1.87 -12.85 -10.40
N VAL A 100 1.92 -12.42 -9.15
CA VAL A 100 0.79 -11.74 -8.50
C VAL A 100 0.57 -10.34 -9.08
N ILE A 101 1.64 -9.61 -9.38
CA ILE A 101 1.60 -8.31 -10.04
C ILE A 101 0.95 -8.45 -11.43
N ILE A 102 1.35 -9.45 -12.21
CA ILE A 102 0.80 -9.71 -13.55
C ILE A 102 -0.70 -10.01 -13.46
N LEU A 103 -1.11 -10.86 -12.52
CA LEU A 103 -2.51 -11.19 -12.29
C LEU A 103 -3.33 -9.97 -11.85
N SER A 104 -2.77 -9.15 -10.98
CA SER A 104 -3.42 -7.96 -10.42
C SER A 104 -3.48 -6.78 -11.39
N TYR A 105 -2.67 -6.79 -12.45
CA TYR A 105 -2.63 -5.71 -13.44
C TYR A 105 -4.01 -5.42 -14.07
N ARG A 106 -4.78 -6.47 -14.35
CA ARG A 106 -6.12 -6.33 -14.91
C ARG A 106 -7.16 -5.81 -13.92
N MET A 107 -6.93 -6.00 -12.61
CA MET A 107 -7.94 -5.78 -11.58
C MET A 107 -7.75 -4.47 -10.81
N LEU A 108 -6.53 -4.11 -10.44
CA LEU A 108 -6.26 -2.99 -9.53
C LEU A 108 -5.95 -1.65 -10.22
N GLY A 109 -5.65 -1.69 -11.53
CA GLY A 109 -5.38 -0.50 -12.32
C GLY A 109 -3.93 -0.02 -12.28
N LYS A 110 -3.51 0.67 -13.35
CA LYS A 110 -2.10 1.06 -13.60
C LYS A 110 -1.49 1.92 -12.49
N ARG A 111 -2.24 2.86 -11.92
CA ARG A 111 -1.72 3.79 -10.88
C ARG A 111 -1.32 3.07 -9.61
N PHE A 112 -2.14 2.15 -9.14
CA PHE A 112 -1.86 1.36 -7.94
C PHE A 112 -0.62 0.48 -8.15
N LEU A 113 -0.53 -0.20 -9.29
CA LEU A 113 0.60 -1.07 -9.61
C LEU A 113 1.92 -0.33 -9.69
N VAL A 114 1.96 0.83 -10.35
CA VAL A 114 3.18 1.65 -10.46
C VAL A 114 3.66 2.08 -9.06
N LYS A 115 2.74 2.52 -8.19
CA LYS A 115 3.08 2.88 -6.80
C LYS A 115 3.63 1.67 -6.05
N SER A 116 2.95 0.53 -6.13
CA SER A 116 3.35 -0.70 -5.42
C SER A 116 4.68 -1.26 -5.91
N ILE A 117 4.94 -1.27 -7.21
CA ILE A 117 6.25 -1.69 -7.76
C ILE A 117 7.37 -0.77 -7.23
N ARG A 118 7.14 0.55 -7.20
CA ARG A 118 8.09 1.50 -6.62
C ARG A 118 8.37 1.18 -5.14
N THR A 119 7.31 0.98 -4.34
CA THR A 119 7.44 0.61 -2.92
C THR A 119 8.21 -0.69 -2.74
N MET A 120 7.93 -1.71 -3.55
CA MET A 120 8.63 -2.99 -3.51
C MET A 120 10.11 -2.87 -3.86
N ILE A 121 10.48 -2.05 -4.86
CA ILE A 121 11.88 -1.78 -5.20
C ILE A 121 12.59 -1.09 -4.03
N ILE A 122 11.98 -0.04 -3.44
CA ILE A 122 12.52 0.66 -2.27
C ILE A 122 12.72 -0.32 -1.12
N GLN A 123 11.73 -1.15 -0.84
CA GLN A 123 11.77 -2.16 0.23
C GLN A 123 12.88 -3.19 -0.02
N THR A 124 13.04 -3.69 -1.24
CA THR A 124 14.12 -4.63 -1.61
C THR A 124 15.48 -4.02 -1.35
N ILE A 125 15.70 -2.77 -1.78
CA ILE A 125 16.98 -2.08 -1.57
C ILE A 125 17.27 -1.90 -0.08
N ILE A 126 16.29 -1.48 0.71
CA ILE A 126 16.46 -1.28 2.15
C ILE A 126 16.74 -2.62 2.83
N LEU A 127 15.99 -3.66 2.51
CA LEU A 127 16.10 -4.97 3.14
C LEU A 127 17.43 -5.66 2.84
N ASP A 128 17.91 -5.58 1.60
CA ASP A 128 19.07 -6.33 1.14
C ASP A 128 20.39 -5.54 1.20
N MET A 129 20.35 -4.21 1.13
CA MET A 129 21.57 -3.38 1.10
C MET A 129 21.79 -2.56 2.38
N VAL A 130 20.73 -2.08 3.01
CA VAL A 130 20.82 -1.20 4.18
C VAL A 130 20.87 -2.00 5.47
N LEU A 131 19.91 -2.89 5.68
CA LEU A 131 19.75 -3.62 6.95
C LEU A 131 20.85 -4.65 7.27
N PRO A 132 21.54 -5.28 6.31
CA PRO A 132 22.68 -6.17 6.64
C PRO A 132 23.83 -5.46 7.39
N LYS A 133 23.87 -4.12 7.35
CA LYS A 133 24.87 -3.32 8.06
C LYS A 133 24.50 -3.02 9.51
N PHE A 134 23.27 -3.27 9.90
CA PHE A 134 22.77 -3.02 11.25
C PHE A 134 22.84 -4.30 12.10
N PRO A 135 23.02 -4.17 13.44
CA PRO A 135 23.10 -5.32 14.32
C PRO A 135 21.78 -6.10 14.33
N ALA A 136 21.90 -7.42 14.32
CA ALA A 136 20.78 -8.33 14.48
C ALA A 136 20.34 -8.39 15.95
N TYR A 137 19.06 -8.59 16.20
CA TYR A 137 18.54 -8.79 17.56
C TYR A 137 18.94 -10.19 18.06
N THR A 138 19.50 -10.28 19.28
CA THR A 138 19.98 -11.52 19.88
C THR A 138 19.27 -11.89 21.18
N GLY A 139 18.08 -11.31 21.43
CA GLY A 139 17.32 -11.53 22.65
C GLY A 139 16.28 -12.65 22.54
N ASN A 140 15.30 -12.62 23.45
CA ASN A 140 14.23 -13.61 23.53
C ASN A 140 13.36 -13.63 22.26
N GLN A 141 13.11 -14.82 21.71
CA GLN A 141 12.32 -15.03 20.48
C GLN A 141 10.86 -14.51 20.61
N LEU A 142 10.24 -14.64 21.80
CA LEU A 142 8.91 -14.13 22.04
C LEU A 142 8.86 -12.60 21.91
N LEU A 143 9.84 -11.93 22.51
CA LEU A 143 9.96 -10.47 22.42
C LEU A 143 10.26 -10.01 21.00
N ALA A 144 11.11 -10.74 20.28
CA ALA A 144 11.39 -10.51 18.87
C ALA A 144 10.13 -10.61 18.01
N SER A 145 9.24 -11.58 18.27
CA SER A 145 8.00 -11.75 17.51
C SER A 145 7.02 -10.60 17.74
N ILE A 146 6.91 -10.08 18.98
CA ILE A 146 6.07 -8.93 19.31
C ILE A 146 6.59 -7.68 18.59
N PHE A 147 7.88 -7.37 18.70
CA PHE A 147 8.45 -6.21 18.02
C PHE A 147 8.37 -6.35 16.50
N CYS A 148 8.63 -7.52 15.95
CA CYS A 148 8.44 -7.78 14.53
C CYS A 148 7.02 -7.43 14.08
N GLY A 149 6.00 -7.91 14.81
CA GLY A 149 4.59 -7.61 14.51
C GLY A 149 4.28 -6.11 14.54
N VAL A 150 4.78 -5.39 15.53
CA VAL A 150 4.60 -3.93 15.66
C VAL A 150 5.27 -3.18 14.50
N PHE A 151 6.53 -3.48 14.21
CA PHE A 151 7.28 -2.79 13.13
C PHE A 151 6.72 -3.11 11.74
N VAL A 152 6.43 -4.38 11.47
CA VAL A 152 5.82 -4.81 10.20
C VAL A 152 4.44 -4.19 10.03
N GLY A 153 3.59 -4.24 11.07
CA GLY A 153 2.25 -3.67 11.05
C GLY A 153 2.25 -2.16 10.84
N ALA A 154 3.09 -1.42 11.58
CA ALA A 154 3.24 0.02 11.40
C ALA A 154 3.74 0.39 10.00
N GLY A 155 4.73 -0.34 9.47
CA GLY A 155 5.23 -0.17 8.12
C GLY A 155 4.15 -0.38 7.05
N MET A 156 3.37 -1.46 7.17
CA MET A 156 2.26 -1.75 6.27
C MET A 156 1.19 -0.67 6.28
N VAL A 157 0.80 -0.17 7.47
CA VAL A 157 -0.21 0.89 7.58
C VAL A 157 0.24 2.14 6.83
N LEU A 158 1.50 2.58 7.00
CA LEU A 158 2.03 3.76 6.30
C LEU A 158 1.99 3.60 4.79
N ILE A 159 2.36 2.43 4.28
CA ILE A 159 2.34 2.12 2.84
C ILE A 159 0.91 2.11 2.30
N PHE A 160 -0.03 1.47 3.01
CA PHE A 160 -1.43 1.39 2.59
C PHE A 160 -2.15 2.74 2.62
N MET A 161 -1.83 3.63 3.56
CA MET A 161 -2.40 4.98 3.64
C MET A 161 -2.19 5.79 2.35
N ARG A 162 -1.15 5.50 1.59
CA ARG A 162 -0.85 6.20 0.32
C ARG A 162 -1.31 5.42 -0.92
N GLY A 163 -2.03 4.30 -0.71
CA GLY A 163 -2.53 3.47 -1.80
C GLY A 163 -1.42 2.73 -2.55
N SER A 164 -0.38 2.35 -1.84
CA SER A 164 0.67 1.43 -2.26
C SER A 164 0.49 0.09 -1.54
N SER A 165 1.22 -0.94 -1.96
CA SER A 165 1.28 -2.24 -1.28
C SER A 165 2.70 -2.76 -1.25
N THR A 166 3.03 -3.54 -0.23
CA THR A 166 4.30 -4.27 -0.10
C THR A 166 4.39 -5.47 -1.05
N GLY A 167 3.31 -5.76 -1.78
CA GLY A 167 3.18 -7.00 -2.54
C GLY A 167 2.68 -8.17 -1.69
N GLY A 168 2.73 -9.36 -2.26
CA GLY A 168 2.37 -10.57 -1.55
C GLY A 168 0.86 -10.82 -1.42
N SER A 169 0.47 -11.37 -0.28
CA SER A 169 -0.94 -11.67 0.03
C SER A 169 -1.86 -10.47 -0.07
N ASP A 170 -1.35 -9.26 0.14
CA ASP A 170 -2.12 -8.02 0.09
C ASP A 170 -2.73 -7.76 -1.29
N PHE A 171 -1.94 -8.04 -2.35
CA PHE A 171 -2.42 -7.97 -3.73
C PHE A 171 -3.56 -8.95 -3.98
N LEU A 172 -3.46 -10.16 -3.44
CA LEU A 172 -4.51 -11.18 -3.58
C LEU A 172 -5.79 -10.74 -2.87
N VAL A 173 -5.68 -10.24 -1.64
CA VAL A 173 -6.82 -9.75 -0.86
C VAL A 173 -7.50 -8.56 -1.55
N LEU A 174 -6.74 -7.58 -2.03
CA LEU A 174 -7.27 -6.42 -2.74
C LEU A 174 -7.91 -6.81 -4.09
N SER A 175 -7.32 -7.77 -4.80
CA SER A 175 -7.87 -8.30 -6.04
C SER A 175 -9.18 -9.04 -5.79
N LEU A 176 -9.22 -9.88 -4.76
CA LEU A 176 -10.41 -10.65 -4.37
C LEU A 176 -11.56 -9.73 -3.92
N ARG A 177 -11.25 -8.72 -3.10
CA ARG A 177 -12.23 -7.71 -2.67
C ARG A 177 -12.86 -6.97 -3.86
N LYS A 178 -12.11 -6.74 -4.91
CA LYS A 178 -12.63 -6.09 -6.12
C LYS A 178 -13.47 -7.05 -7.00
N LEU A 179 -13.19 -8.34 -6.93
CA LEU A 179 -13.93 -9.38 -7.64
C LEU A 179 -15.29 -9.68 -6.97
N LEU A 180 -15.35 -9.56 -5.64
CA LEU A 180 -16.52 -9.86 -4.81
C LEU A 180 -17.04 -8.59 -4.10
N PRO A 181 -17.64 -7.65 -4.85
CA PRO A 181 -18.10 -6.37 -4.28
C PRO A 181 -19.30 -6.51 -3.33
N HIS A 182 -19.86 -7.70 -3.17
CA HIS A 182 -21.06 -7.97 -2.38
C HIS A 182 -20.84 -8.92 -1.17
N MET A 183 -19.58 -9.20 -0.78
CA MET A 183 -19.28 -9.84 0.50
C MET A 183 -18.81 -8.88 1.56
#